data_1d50ddb2d63e56fb53ce2caf6ab4f477
#
_entry.id   1d50ddb2d63e56fb53ce2caf6ab4f477
#
_cell.length_a   1.000
_cell.length_b   1.000
_cell.length_c   1.000
_cell.angle_alpha   90.00
_cell.angle_beta   90.00
_cell.angle_gamma   90.00
#
_symmetry.space_group_name_H-M   'P 1'
#
loop_
_entity.id
_entity.type
_entity.pdbx_description
1 polymer ?
#
loop_
_entity_poly.entity_id
_entity_poly.type
_entity_poly.pdbx_seq_one_letter_code
_entity_poly.pdbx_strand_id
1 'polypeptide(L)'
;MIQAHLFRITKEMYAQSLIELVSGAGGLRVAGRWHAKGSRVTYFASSRALGLLEHLVHLNIHPNETTLPLVAAHIEMPARFLSPEYTREITSTELYALDPHWRMPDSQTCLKIGATWYKDAAHLFLKVPSAVLPEESNLVLNSSHTAIGELIADASFSVTSISIDPRITAILDSNQIAKRGGL
;
A
#
# COMPACT_ATOMS: atom_id res chain seq x y z
N MET A 1 -9.32 18.35 -16.35
CA MET A 1 -9.71 17.94 -14.97
C MET A 1 -8.43 17.59 -14.24
N ILE A 2 -8.26 17.99 -12.96
CA ILE A 2 -7.06 17.67 -12.18
C ILE A 2 -7.09 16.16 -11.88
N GLN A 3 -5.97 15.48 -12.11
CA GLN A 3 -5.80 14.04 -11.88
C GLN A 3 -4.92 13.78 -10.64
N ALA A 4 -5.21 12.69 -9.97
CA ALA A 4 -4.39 12.11 -8.91
C ALA A 4 -3.76 10.81 -9.41
N HIS A 5 -2.54 10.55 -8.97
CA HIS A 5 -1.75 9.39 -9.40
C HIS A 5 -1.44 8.50 -8.21
N LEU A 6 -1.73 7.21 -8.32
CA LEU A 6 -1.44 6.21 -7.33
C LEU A 6 -0.60 5.08 -7.93
N PHE A 7 0.33 4.57 -7.15
CA PHE A 7 1.27 3.53 -7.59
C PHE A 7 1.22 2.31 -6.68
N ARG A 8 1.32 1.14 -7.28
CA ARG A 8 1.47 -0.10 -6.54
C ARG A 8 2.53 -0.98 -7.20
N ILE A 9 3.51 -1.41 -6.43
CA ILE A 9 4.45 -2.44 -6.87
C ILE A 9 3.88 -3.79 -6.49
N THR A 10 3.76 -4.68 -7.47
CA THR A 10 3.16 -6.00 -7.27
C THR A 10 3.68 -7.00 -8.29
N LYS A 11 3.35 -8.28 -8.12
CA LYS A 11 3.60 -9.30 -9.13
C LYS A 11 2.68 -9.07 -10.33
N GLU A 12 3.19 -9.25 -11.54
CA GLU A 12 2.46 -9.01 -12.78
C GLU A 12 1.11 -9.73 -12.82
N MET A 13 1.05 -10.95 -12.29
CA MET A 13 -0.17 -11.75 -12.22
C MET A 13 -1.30 -11.12 -11.38
N TYR A 14 -1.01 -10.12 -10.54
CA TYR A 14 -2.01 -9.38 -9.73
C TYR A 14 -2.31 -7.98 -10.27
N ALA A 15 -1.89 -7.70 -11.49
CA ALA A 15 -2.08 -6.41 -12.16
C ALA A 15 -2.57 -6.57 -13.61
N GLN A 16 -3.37 -7.59 -13.89
CA GLN A 16 -3.88 -7.87 -15.23
C GLN A 16 -5.03 -6.94 -15.63
N SER A 17 -5.72 -6.36 -14.64
CA SER A 17 -6.78 -5.38 -14.86
C SER A 17 -6.93 -4.44 -13.66
N LEU A 18 -7.59 -3.29 -13.87
CA LEU A 18 -7.92 -2.37 -12.79
C LEU A 18 -8.80 -3.05 -11.72
N ILE A 19 -9.80 -3.83 -12.14
CA ILE A 19 -10.72 -4.56 -11.25
C ILE A 19 -9.92 -5.49 -10.33
N GLU A 20 -8.98 -6.25 -10.87
CA GLU A 20 -8.15 -7.15 -10.09
C GLU A 20 -7.23 -6.37 -9.14
N LEU A 21 -6.59 -5.32 -9.61
CA LEU A 21 -5.68 -4.49 -8.83
C LEU A 21 -6.37 -3.89 -7.59
N VAL A 22 -7.62 -3.42 -7.74
CA VAL A 22 -8.40 -2.81 -6.66
C VAL A 22 -9.28 -3.80 -5.87
N SER A 23 -9.19 -5.09 -6.14
CA SER A 23 -10.07 -6.13 -5.56
C SER A 23 -9.93 -6.32 -4.05
N GLY A 24 -8.82 -5.91 -3.46
CA GLY A 24 -8.53 -6.12 -2.04
C GLY A 24 -8.31 -7.59 -1.64
N ALA A 25 -8.08 -8.49 -2.60
CA ALA A 25 -7.96 -9.93 -2.36
C ALA A 25 -6.79 -10.29 -1.43
N GLY A 26 -5.71 -9.50 -1.42
CA GLY A 26 -4.57 -9.68 -0.53
C GLY A 26 -4.94 -9.53 0.95
N GLY A 27 -5.74 -8.53 1.29
CA GLY A 27 -6.17 -8.26 2.66
C GLY A 27 -7.09 -9.33 3.25
N LEU A 28 -7.74 -10.15 2.42
CA LEU A 28 -8.49 -11.32 2.89
C LEU A 28 -7.58 -12.41 3.47
N ARG A 29 -6.33 -12.48 3.01
CA ARG A 29 -5.38 -13.55 3.35
C ARG A 29 -4.40 -13.16 4.44
N VAL A 30 -3.95 -11.91 4.42
CA VAL A 30 -2.88 -11.40 5.29
C VAL A 30 -3.34 -10.10 5.93
N ALA A 31 -3.05 -9.89 7.21
CA ALA A 31 -3.22 -8.60 7.87
C ALA A 31 -2.12 -7.62 7.44
N GLY A 32 -2.38 -6.33 7.56
CA GLY A 32 -1.39 -5.27 7.36
C GLY A 32 -1.46 -4.25 8.48
N ARG A 33 -0.63 -3.20 8.41
CA ARG A 33 -0.59 -2.14 9.43
C ARG A 33 -1.96 -1.52 9.71
N TRP A 34 -2.76 -1.31 8.66
CA TRP A 34 -4.04 -0.58 8.69
C TRP A 34 -5.26 -1.48 8.53
N HIS A 35 -5.11 -2.81 8.58
CA HIS A 35 -6.26 -3.71 8.45
C HIS A 35 -6.01 -5.06 9.09
N ALA A 36 -7.05 -5.65 9.62
CA ALA A 36 -7.06 -7.05 10.05
C ALA A 36 -7.24 -7.99 8.84
N LYS A 37 -6.74 -9.22 8.95
CA LYS A 37 -7.04 -10.29 7.99
C LYS A 37 -8.56 -10.43 7.82
N GLY A 38 -9.00 -10.59 6.57
CA GLY A 38 -10.42 -10.66 6.21
C GLY A 38 -11.00 -9.35 5.69
N SER A 39 -10.23 -8.25 5.70
CA SER A 39 -10.64 -6.96 5.14
C SER A 39 -10.23 -6.87 3.66
N ARG A 40 -11.15 -6.48 2.79
CA ARG A 40 -10.84 -6.21 1.37
C ARG A 40 -10.21 -4.83 1.24
N VAL A 41 -8.89 -4.77 1.30
CA VAL A 41 -8.15 -3.52 1.15
C VAL A 41 -6.98 -3.66 0.18
N THR A 42 -6.70 -2.58 -0.52
CA THR A 42 -5.54 -2.46 -1.42
C THR A 42 -4.71 -1.25 -1.01
N TYR A 43 -3.39 -1.41 -0.97
CA TYR A 43 -2.45 -0.33 -0.65
C TYR A 43 -1.86 0.27 -1.92
N PHE A 44 -1.80 1.58 -1.95
CA PHE A 44 -1.13 2.37 -2.98
C PHE A 44 -0.17 3.35 -2.34
N ALA A 45 0.89 3.70 -3.05
CA ALA A 45 1.84 4.74 -2.67
C ALA A 45 1.59 6.02 -3.48
N SER A 46 1.96 7.18 -2.92
CA SER A 46 1.90 8.48 -3.60
C SER A 46 2.92 8.60 -4.74
N SER A 47 3.99 7.80 -4.70
CA SER A 47 5.01 7.76 -5.75
C SER A 47 5.43 6.33 -6.08
N ARG A 48 5.99 6.14 -7.28
CA ARG A 48 6.56 4.85 -7.68
C ARG A 48 7.75 4.46 -6.80
N ALA A 49 8.56 5.44 -6.39
CA ALA A 49 9.72 5.23 -5.55
C ALA A 49 9.31 4.75 -4.15
N LEU A 50 8.31 5.40 -3.53
CA LEU A 50 7.75 4.95 -2.27
C LEU A 50 7.19 3.53 -2.38
N GLY A 51 6.40 3.26 -3.44
CA GLY A 51 5.86 1.91 -3.66
C GLY A 51 6.94 0.83 -3.74
N LEU A 52 8.09 1.14 -4.37
CA LEU A 52 9.23 0.25 -4.40
C LEU A 52 9.87 0.07 -3.02
N LEU A 53 10.09 1.15 -2.26
CA LEU A 53 10.64 1.07 -0.90
C LEU A 53 9.76 0.23 0.03
N GLU A 54 8.45 0.46 0.03
CA GLU A 54 7.49 -0.34 0.80
C GLU A 54 7.57 -1.83 0.40
N HIS A 55 7.65 -2.11 -0.90
CA HIS A 55 7.79 -3.49 -1.38
C HIS A 55 9.11 -4.14 -0.92
N LEU A 56 10.23 -3.43 -1.01
CA LEU A 56 11.56 -3.92 -0.60
C LEU A 56 11.64 -4.21 0.91
N VAL A 57 11.02 -3.38 1.75
CA VAL A 57 10.94 -3.62 3.20
C VAL A 57 10.14 -4.89 3.51
N HIS A 58 9.04 -5.13 2.78
CA HIS A 58 8.25 -6.35 2.92
C HIS A 58 8.98 -7.60 2.41
N LEU A 59 9.80 -7.50 1.35
CA LEU A 59 10.63 -8.61 0.87
C LEU A 59 11.64 -9.09 1.93
N ASN A 60 12.22 -8.18 2.72
CA ASN A 60 13.10 -8.55 3.84
C ASN A 60 12.39 -9.35 4.94
N ILE A 61 11.08 -9.21 5.06
CA ILE A 61 10.24 -9.95 6.02
C ILE A 61 9.84 -11.32 5.43
N HIS A 62 9.69 -11.39 4.09
CA HIS A 62 9.25 -12.61 3.38
C HIS A 62 10.21 -12.97 2.22
N PRO A 63 11.39 -13.53 2.51
CA PRO A 63 12.44 -13.75 1.50
C PRO A 63 12.07 -14.68 0.35
N ASN A 64 10.98 -15.45 0.45
CA ASN A 64 10.55 -16.37 -0.60
C ASN A 64 9.70 -15.69 -1.71
N GLU A 65 9.48 -14.39 -1.63
CA GLU A 65 8.66 -13.65 -2.61
C GLU A 65 9.45 -13.03 -3.79
N THR A 66 10.79 -13.16 -3.79
CA THR A 66 11.71 -12.43 -4.68
C THR A 66 11.79 -12.91 -6.13
N THR A 67 11.15 -14.01 -6.51
CA THR A 67 11.44 -14.70 -7.77
C THR A 67 10.47 -14.41 -8.92
N LEU A 68 9.47 -13.58 -8.75
CA LEU A 68 8.49 -13.28 -9.81
C LEU A 68 8.68 -11.88 -10.39
N PRO A 69 8.41 -11.68 -11.71
CA PRO A 69 8.50 -10.37 -12.32
C PRO A 69 7.59 -9.37 -11.61
N LEU A 70 8.21 -8.25 -11.20
CA LEU A 70 7.52 -7.13 -10.56
C LEU A 70 7.12 -6.10 -11.61
N VAL A 71 5.97 -5.49 -11.38
CA VAL A 71 5.45 -4.39 -12.17
C VAL A 71 5.07 -3.22 -11.27
N ALA A 72 5.17 -2.01 -11.84
CA ALA A 72 4.53 -0.82 -11.30
C ALA A 72 3.16 -0.69 -11.96
N ALA A 73 2.11 -0.96 -11.22
CA ALA A 73 0.77 -0.60 -11.59
C ALA A 73 0.54 0.87 -11.23
N HIS A 74 0.00 1.64 -12.16
CA HIS A 74 -0.31 3.05 -12.03
C HIS A 74 -1.80 3.26 -12.28
N ILE A 75 -2.46 3.93 -11.36
CA ILE A 75 -3.83 4.42 -11.49
C ILE A 75 -3.79 5.93 -11.60
N GLU A 76 -4.45 6.45 -12.62
CA GLU A 76 -4.75 7.86 -12.77
C GLU A 76 -6.26 8.05 -12.58
N MET A 77 -6.66 8.86 -11.62
CA MET A 77 -8.06 9.05 -11.24
C MET A 77 -8.38 10.53 -11.04
N PRO A 78 -9.65 10.96 -11.19
CA PRO A 78 -10.05 12.32 -10.83
C PRO A 78 -9.66 12.68 -9.39
N ALA A 79 -9.06 13.87 -9.22
CA ALA A 79 -8.57 14.32 -7.91
C ALA A 79 -9.68 14.45 -6.85
N ARG A 80 -10.98 14.47 -7.25
CA ARG A 80 -12.08 14.46 -6.30
C ARG A 80 -12.07 13.28 -5.33
N PHE A 81 -11.53 12.14 -5.76
CA PHE A 81 -11.39 10.97 -4.88
C PHE A 81 -10.42 11.19 -3.70
N LEU A 82 -9.58 12.24 -3.75
CA LEU A 82 -8.75 12.66 -2.63
C LEU A 82 -9.40 13.76 -1.76
N SER A 83 -10.63 14.20 -2.09
CA SER A 83 -11.37 15.14 -1.26
C SER A 83 -11.81 14.52 0.08
N PRO A 84 -12.14 15.33 1.09
CA PRO A 84 -12.65 14.83 2.38
C PRO A 84 -13.95 14.00 2.28
N GLU A 85 -14.65 14.04 1.17
CA GLU A 85 -15.83 13.21 0.90
C GLU A 85 -15.46 11.73 0.69
N TYR A 86 -14.34 11.47 0.01
CA TYR A 86 -13.90 10.11 -0.33
C TYR A 86 -12.70 9.64 0.47
N THR A 87 -11.95 10.56 1.06
CA THR A 87 -10.66 10.26 1.72
C THR A 87 -10.62 10.80 3.14
N ARG A 88 -10.46 9.90 4.10
CA ARG A 88 -10.03 10.24 5.46
C ARG A 88 -8.51 10.35 5.48
N GLU A 89 -7.96 11.45 5.96
CA GLU A 89 -6.52 11.64 6.15
C GLU A 89 -6.17 11.54 7.63
N ILE A 90 -5.04 10.88 7.91
CA ILE A 90 -4.37 10.86 9.21
C ILE A 90 -2.94 11.35 8.99
N THR A 91 -2.54 12.36 9.73
CA THR A 91 -1.21 12.96 9.63
C THR A 91 -0.18 12.28 10.51
N SER A 92 1.11 12.46 10.20
CA SER A 92 2.21 12.01 11.07
C SER A 92 2.12 12.63 12.45
N THR A 93 1.73 13.91 12.55
CA THR A 93 1.59 14.62 13.82
C THR A 93 0.52 13.98 14.70
N GLU A 94 -0.64 13.64 14.14
CA GLU A 94 -1.71 12.95 14.86
C GLU A 94 -1.25 11.57 15.33
N LEU A 95 -0.55 10.81 14.48
CA LEU A 95 -0.07 9.48 14.86
C LEU A 95 0.96 9.54 15.97
N TYR A 96 1.94 10.45 15.92
CA TYR A 96 2.93 10.62 16.99
C TYR A 96 2.30 11.07 18.30
N ALA A 97 1.23 11.86 18.25
CA ALA A 97 0.48 12.25 19.44
C ALA A 97 -0.29 11.07 20.08
N LEU A 98 -0.78 10.12 19.26
CA LEU A 98 -1.51 8.94 19.75
C LEU A 98 -0.57 7.81 20.17
N ASP A 99 0.53 7.61 19.45
CA ASP A 99 1.48 6.53 19.63
C ASP A 99 2.86 6.94 19.09
N PRO A 100 3.82 7.33 19.94
CA PRO A 100 5.18 7.67 19.51
C PRO A 100 5.90 6.56 18.72
N HIS A 101 5.42 5.30 18.86
CA HIS A 101 5.99 4.13 18.23
C HIS A 101 5.14 3.59 17.06
N TRP A 102 4.21 4.40 16.50
CA TRP A 102 3.29 4.00 15.44
C TRP A 102 3.97 3.36 14.21
N ARG A 103 5.25 3.68 13.97
CA ARG A 103 6.04 3.11 12.85
C ARG A 103 6.46 1.66 13.06
N MET A 104 6.38 1.14 14.29
CA MET A 104 6.70 -0.27 14.56
C MET A 104 5.74 -1.19 13.78
N PRO A 105 6.20 -2.35 13.29
CA PRO A 105 5.41 -3.22 12.41
C PRO A 105 4.06 -3.66 12.97
N ASP A 106 3.96 -3.78 14.29
CA ASP A 106 2.81 -4.33 15.03
C ASP A 106 2.01 -3.25 15.79
N SER A 107 2.09 -1.98 15.36
CA SER A 107 1.35 -0.88 15.99
C SER A 107 -0.15 -1.17 16.08
N GLN A 108 -0.63 -1.35 17.30
CA GLN A 108 -2.04 -1.58 17.59
C GLN A 108 -2.87 -0.30 17.34
N THR A 109 -2.25 0.86 17.45
CA THR A 109 -2.89 2.16 17.15
C THR A 109 -3.25 2.25 15.68
N CYS A 110 -2.31 1.95 14.77
CA CYS A 110 -2.56 1.93 13.33
C CYS A 110 -3.65 0.91 12.96
N LEU A 111 -3.56 -0.29 13.53
CA LEU A 111 -4.55 -1.34 13.29
C LEU A 111 -5.96 -0.93 13.72
N LYS A 112 -6.12 -0.30 14.90
CA LYS A 112 -7.42 0.17 15.41
C LYS A 112 -8.01 1.28 14.53
N ILE A 113 -7.20 2.26 14.13
CA ILE A 113 -7.62 3.34 13.24
C ILE A 113 -8.14 2.78 11.91
N GLY A 114 -7.35 1.89 11.28
CA GLY A 114 -7.72 1.30 10.00
C GLY A 114 -8.93 0.37 10.10
N ALA A 115 -9.05 -0.42 11.18
CA ALA A 115 -10.21 -1.28 11.39
C ALA A 115 -11.51 -0.47 11.59
N THR A 116 -11.44 0.65 12.32
CA THR A 116 -12.57 1.56 12.50
C THR A 116 -12.97 2.17 11.15
N TRP A 117 -12.01 2.75 10.42
CA TRP A 117 -12.26 3.30 9.09
C TRP A 117 -12.91 2.29 8.13
N TYR A 118 -12.38 1.05 8.10
CA TYR A 118 -12.91 -0.01 7.23
C TYR A 118 -14.34 -0.40 7.59
N LYS A 119 -14.64 -0.52 8.88
CA LYS A 119 -15.96 -0.89 9.40
C LYS A 119 -17.00 0.20 9.17
N ASP A 120 -16.62 1.46 9.42
CA ASP A 120 -17.53 2.61 9.27
C ASP A 120 -17.87 2.85 7.80
N ALA A 121 -16.98 2.47 6.88
CA ALA A 121 -17.14 2.58 5.43
C ALA A 121 -17.64 3.96 4.96
N ALA A 122 -17.31 5.02 5.71
CA ALA A 122 -17.69 6.39 5.38
C ALA A 122 -16.82 6.99 4.26
N HIS A 123 -15.61 6.43 4.07
CA HIS A 123 -14.64 6.94 3.09
C HIS A 123 -14.05 5.78 2.29
N LEU A 124 -13.89 6.01 0.99
CA LEU A 124 -13.29 5.06 0.04
C LEU A 124 -11.81 4.83 0.33
N PHE A 125 -11.09 5.91 0.69
CA PHE A 125 -9.67 5.86 0.99
C PHE A 125 -9.37 6.26 2.44
N LEU A 126 -8.31 5.67 2.99
CA LEU A 126 -7.59 6.15 4.16
C LEU A 126 -6.19 6.57 3.70
N LYS A 127 -5.91 7.88 3.74
CA LYS A 127 -4.58 8.44 3.47
C LYS A 127 -3.80 8.50 4.75
N VAL A 128 -2.61 7.89 4.75
CA VAL A 128 -1.76 7.73 5.93
C VAL A 128 -0.30 8.01 5.57
N PRO A 129 0.52 8.51 6.50
CA PRO A 129 1.95 8.60 6.25
C PRO A 129 2.57 7.21 6.11
N SER A 130 3.60 7.09 5.28
CA SER A 130 4.38 5.88 5.17
C SER A 130 5.16 5.62 6.47
N ALA A 131 5.21 4.37 6.92
CA ALA A 131 6.07 4.01 8.04
C ALA A 131 7.56 3.94 7.64
N VAL A 132 7.83 3.78 6.36
CA VAL A 132 9.20 3.73 5.79
C VAL A 132 9.72 5.15 5.57
N LEU A 133 8.91 6.02 4.96
CA LEU A 133 9.25 7.41 4.65
C LEU A 133 8.07 8.32 5.04
N PRO A 134 8.04 8.83 6.30
CA PRO A 134 6.88 9.55 6.85
C PRO A 134 6.52 10.87 6.16
N GLU A 135 7.41 11.40 5.32
CA GLU A 135 7.22 12.59 4.49
C GLU A 135 6.32 12.30 3.27
N GLU A 136 6.18 11.02 2.89
CA GLU A 136 5.29 10.58 1.82
C GLU A 136 4.08 9.81 2.39
N SER A 137 3.05 9.67 1.57
CA SER A 137 1.78 9.06 2.00
C SER A 137 1.49 7.77 1.25
N ASN A 138 0.89 6.84 1.97
CA ASN A 138 0.19 5.69 1.40
C ASN A 138 -1.32 5.94 1.40
N LEU A 139 -2.03 5.38 0.43
CA LEU A 139 -3.47 5.33 0.38
C LEU A 139 -3.95 3.89 0.50
N VAL A 140 -4.78 3.64 1.49
CA VAL A 140 -5.45 2.35 1.69
C VAL A 140 -6.85 2.44 1.12
N LEU A 141 -7.15 1.65 0.09
CA LEU A 141 -8.45 1.58 -0.56
C LEU A 141 -9.34 0.55 0.12
N ASN A 142 -10.56 0.93 0.50
CA ASN A 142 -11.60 -0.01 0.90
C ASN A 142 -12.31 -0.57 -0.34
N SER A 143 -11.91 -1.74 -0.78
CA SER A 143 -12.46 -2.39 -1.98
C SER A 143 -13.90 -2.88 -1.81
N SER A 144 -14.48 -2.78 -0.61
CA SER A 144 -15.89 -3.08 -0.33
C SER A 144 -16.77 -1.81 -0.27
N HIS A 145 -16.19 -0.62 -0.44
CA HIS A 145 -16.92 0.64 -0.38
C HIS A 145 -17.88 0.80 -1.56
N THR A 146 -19.03 1.44 -1.35
CA THR A 146 -20.06 1.63 -2.40
C THR A 146 -19.57 2.41 -3.62
N ALA A 147 -18.65 3.36 -3.44
CA ALA A 147 -18.06 4.15 -4.51
C ALA A 147 -16.96 3.42 -5.32
N ILE A 148 -16.68 2.13 -5.06
CA ILE A 148 -15.64 1.40 -5.80
C ILE A 148 -15.96 1.31 -7.31
N GLY A 149 -17.24 1.15 -7.65
CA GLY A 149 -17.69 1.12 -9.05
C GLY A 149 -17.45 2.45 -9.77
N GLU A 150 -17.67 3.57 -9.08
CA GLU A 150 -17.39 4.91 -9.60
C GLU A 150 -15.89 5.12 -9.84
N LEU A 151 -15.04 4.71 -8.89
CA LEU A 151 -13.59 4.75 -9.07
C LEU A 151 -13.17 3.95 -10.31
N ILE A 152 -13.67 2.72 -10.46
CA ILE A 152 -13.31 1.85 -11.60
C ILE A 152 -13.77 2.47 -12.94
N ALA A 153 -14.93 3.12 -12.96
CA ALA A 153 -15.46 3.74 -14.17
C ALA A 153 -14.65 4.97 -14.62
N ASP A 154 -14.10 5.72 -13.66
CA ASP A 154 -13.49 7.02 -13.92
C ASP A 154 -11.95 6.98 -13.96
N ALA A 155 -11.34 5.91 -13.46
CA ALA A 155 -9.89 5.79 -13.43
C ALA A 155 -9.33 5.12 -14.68
N SER A 156 -8.16 5.56 -15.11
CA SER A 156 -7.32 4.84 -16.06
C SER A 156 -6.26 4.01 -15.35
N PHE A 157 -5.76 3.00 -16.03
CA PHE A 157 -4.84 2.02 -15.50
C PHE A 157 -3.74 1.69 -16.50
N SER A 158 -2.51 1.62 -16.03
CA SER A 158 -1.37 1.18 -16.82
C SER A 158 -0.39 0.36 -15.97
N VAL A 159 0.38 -0.48 -16.64
CA VAL A 159 1.39 -1.36 -16.01
C VAL A 159 2.72 -1.18 -16.72
N THR A 160 3.79 -1.08 -15.96
CA THR A 160 5.16 -0.97 -16.47
C THR A 160 6.05 -1.96 -15.73
N SER A 161 6.85 -2.73 -16.45
CA SER A 161 7.87 -3.61 -15.85
C SER A 161 8.86 -2.82 -15.01
N ILE A 162 9.30 -3.40 -13.90
CA ILE A 162 10.32 -2.81 -13.03
C ILE A 162 11.63 -3.56 -13.21
N SER A 163 12.69 -2.79 -13.48
CA SER A 163 14.06 -3.26 -13.37
C SER A 163 14.66 -2.66 -12.08
N ILE A 164 15.02 -3.51 -11.13
CA ILE A 164 15.70 -3.10 -9.90
C ILE A 164 17.21 -3.12 -10.16
N ASP A 165 17.91 -2.05 -9.79
CA ASP A 165 19.36 -1.98 -9.90
C ASP A 165 20.00 -3.16 -9.13
N PRO A 166 20.96 -3.91 -9.74
CA PRO A 166 21.60 -5.04 -9.08
C PRO A 166 22.28 -4.71 -7.74
N ARG A 167 22.68 -3.46 -7.52
CA ARG A 167 23.24 -3.01 -6.22
C ARG A 167 22.22 -3.06 -5.10
N ILE A 168 20.95 -2.81 -5.39
CA ILE A 168 19.86 -2.90 -4.41
C ILE A 168 19.60 -4.36 -4.08
N THR A 169 19.53 -5.25 -5.07
CA THR A 169 19.34 -6.68 -4.84
C THR A 169 20.49 -7.29 -4.07
N ALA A 170 21.74 -6.90 -4.36
CA ALA A 170 22.91 -7.36 -3.61
C ALA A 170 22.89 -6.98 -2.12
N ILE A 171 22.38 -5.79 -1.77
CA ILE A 171 22.21 -5.36 -0.37
C ILE A 171 21.17 -6.24 0.33
N LEU A 172 20.08 -6.56 -0.35
CA LEU A 172 19.03 -7.43 0.20
C LEU A 172 19.55 -8.85 0.44
N ASP A 173 20.31 -9.41 -0.50
CA ASP A 173 20.91 -10.75 -0.42
C ASP A 173 21.95 -10.84 0.71
N SER A 174 22.83 -9.84 0.84
CA SER A 174 23.87 -9.81 1.90
C SER A 174 23.23 -9.79 3.29
N ASN A 175 22.15 -9.05 3.51
CA ASN A 175 21.41 -9.01 4.76
C ASN A 175 20.71 -10.34 5.10
N GLN A 176 20.34 -11.13 4.09
CA GLN A 176 19.77 -12.46 4.29
C GLN A 176 20.83 -13.48 4.72
N ILE A 177 22.05 -13.40 4.16
CA ILE A 177 23.16 -14.26 4.54
C ILE A 177 23.60 -14.01 5.98
N ALA A 178 23.69 -12.73 6.39
CA ALA A 178 24.05 -12.36 7.75
C ALA A 178 23.02 -12.86 8.80
N LYS A 179 21.75 -12.88 8.48
CA LYS A 179 20.68 -13.42 9.36
C LYS A 179 20.68 -14.94 9.46
N ARG A 180 21.23 -15.67 8.46
CA ARG A 180 21.32 -17.14 8.45
C ARG A 180 22.61 -17.66 9.09
N GLY A 181 23.66 -16.85 9.15
CA GLY A 181 24.96 -17.21 9.73
C GLY A 181 25.13 -16.90 11.23
N GLY A 182 24.12 -16.36 11.89
CA GLY A 182 24.11 -16.00 13.31
C GLY A 182 23.28 -16.97 14.16
N LEU A 183 23.53 -18.30 14.04
CA LEU A 183 23.09 -19.34 14.98
C LEU A 183 24.30 -19.93 15.67
#